data_4eecde235a50f1ed4a46b491e12a0607
#
_entry.id   4eecde235a50f1ed4a46b491e12a0607
#
_cell.length_a   1.000
_cell.length_b   1.000
_cell.length_c   1.000
_cell.angle_alpha   90.00
_cell.angle_beta   90.00
_cell.angle_gamma   90.00
#
_symmetry.space_group_name_H-M   'P 1'
#
loop_
_entity.id
_entity.type
_entity.pdbx_description
1 polymer ?
#
loop_
_entity_poly.entity_id
_entity_poly.type
_entity_poly.pdbx_seq_one_letter_code
_entity_poly.pdbx_strand_id
1 'polypeptide(L)'
;QKIGFAPITYFDATEYKAHLAAEVKGFNAKDYMSPKAARRMELFSQYAVAATKEAIEDAGLDLEKEDTTRIGVSVGCGVGSLQMIETTTRTLDKKGPNRVKPLAVPMMISNMAAGNVSIAFGLRGKSINVVTACATGTQSIGEAYRSIQVGEADVMVAGGTEAAVSEVAVGGFAALTALSGSDDPK
;
A
#
# COMPACT_ATOMS: atom_id res chain seq x y z
N GLN A 1 1.42 19.96 -17.73
CA GLN A 1 1.17 18.76 -16.94
C GLN A 1 2.48 18.00 -16.76
N LYS A 2 2.88 17.63 -15.53
CA LYS A 2 4.09 16.82 -15.32
C LYS A 2 3.74 15.36 -15.56
N ILE A 3 4.55 14.67 -16.35
CA ILE A 3 4.43 13.22 -16.59
C ILE A 3 5.29 12.51 -15.54
N GLY A 4 4.70 11.52 -14.87
CA GLY A 4 5.36 10.75 -13.80
C GLY A 4 6.06 9.48 -14.30
N PHE A 5 5.82 9.08 -15.55
CA PHE A 5 6.43 7.88 -16.12
C PHE A 5 7.92 8.11 -16.41
N ALA A 6 8.74 7.13 -16.04
CA ALA A 6 10.17 7.10 -16.28
C ALA A 6 10.65 5.64 -16.35
N PRO A 7 11.87 5.39 -16.82
CA PRO A 7 12.45 4.05 -16.75
C PRO A 7 12.39 3.48 -15.32
N ILE A 8 12.03 2.20 -15.22
CA ILE A 8 12.00 1.48 -13.95
C ILE A 8 13.38 1.51 -13.30
N THR A 9 13.45 1.84 -12.02
CA THR A 9 14.70 1.93 -11.26
C THR A 9 14.82 0.90 -10.13
N TYR A 10 13.74 0.20 -9.78
CA TYR A 10 13.73 -0.74 -8.66
C TYR A 10 14.37 -2.10 -8.98
N PHE A 11 14.48 -2.43 -10.28
CA PHE A 11 15.14 -3.63 -10.77
C PHE A 11 15.60 -3.44 -12.21
N ASP A 12 16.42 -4.35 -12.73
CA ASP A 12 16.82 -4.35 -14.15
C ASP A 12 15.66 -4.83 -15.03
N ALA A 13 15.07 -3.90 -15.77
CA ALA A 13 13.92 -4.17 -16.64
C ALA A 13 14.29 -4.47 -18.09
N THR A 14 15.58 -4.63 -18.44
CA THR A 14 16.06 -4.79 -19.81
C THR A 14 15.42 -5.95 -20.56
N GLU A 15 15.16 -7.06 -19.87
CA GLU A 15 14.53 -8.27 -20.44
C GLU A 15 13.00 -8.23 -20.44
N TYR A 16 12.39 -7.17 -19.89
CA TYR A 16 10.94 -7.03 -19.76
C TYR A 16 10.33 -6.37 -20.99
N LYS A 17 9.04 -6.63 -21.24
CA LYS A 17 8.27 -5.99 -22.32
C LYS A 17 7.81 -4.56 -21.98
N ALA A 18 7.84 -4.19 -20.71
CA ALA A 18 7.47 -2.88 -20.22
C ALA A 18 8.63 -2.29 -19.42
N HIS A 19 9.10 -1.13 -19.83
CA HIS A 19 10.30 -0.50 -19.27
C HIS A 19 9.97 0.74 -18.41
N LEU A 20 8.74 1.26 -18.53
CA LEU A 20 8.32 2.50 -17.84
C LEU A 20 7.40 2.20 -16.68
N ALA A 21 7.58 2.98 -15.60
CA ALA A 21 6.66 3.01 -14.46
C ALA A 21 6.58 4.42 -13.86
N ALA A 22 5.50 4.70 -13.15
CA ALA A 22 5.34 5.89 -12.32
C ALA A 22 5.68 5.55 -10.87
N GLU A 23 6.97 5.41 -10.57
CA GLU A 23 7.45 5.17 -9.21
C GLU A 23 7.31 6.41 -8.34
N VAL A 24 6.98 6.26 -7.06
CA VAL A 24 6.96 7.36 -6.10
C VAL A 24 8.40 7.83 -5.84
N LYS A 25 8.72 9.05 -6.28
CA LYS A 25 10.06 9.62 -6.16
C LYS A 25 10.21 10.44 -4.87
N GLY A 26 11.38 10.33 -4.23
CA GLY A 26 11.72 11.15 -3.06
C GLY A 26 10.95 10.83 -1.78
N PHE A 27 10.23 9.72 -1.72
CA PHE A 27 9.56 9.29 -0.51
C PHE A 27 10.56 8.89 0.58
N ASN A 28 10.41 9.50 1.75
CA ASN A 28 11.20 9.17 2.92
C ASN A 28 10.25 8.85 4.09
N ALA A 29 10.15 7.58 4.46
CA ALA A 29 9.26 7.12 5.51
C ALA A 29 9.48 7.81 6.87
N LYS A 30 10.69 8.33 7.13
CA LYS A 30 11.03 9.03 8.40
C LYS A 30 10.27 10.34 8.59
N ASP A 31 9.75 10.93 7.50
CA ASP A 31 8.97 12.17 7.57
C ASP A 31 7.55 11.92 8.08
N TYR A 32 7.11 10.66 8.04
CA TYR A 32 5.76 10.24 8.38
C TYR A 32 5.67 9.28 9.57
N MET A 33 6.72 8.54 9.86
CA MET A 33 6.72 7.50 10.90
C MET A 33 8.10 7.26 11.50
N SER A 34 8.14 6.63 12.68
CA SER A 34 9.41 6.29 13.31
C SER A 34 10.21 5.26 12.48
N PRO A 35 11.56 5.27 12.54
CA PRO A 35 12.37 4.28 11.85
C PRO A 35 12.07 2.83 12.27
N LYS A 36 11.57 2.62 13.50
CA LYS A 36 11.16 1.31 13.99
C LYS A 36 9.87 0.84 13.30
N ALA A 37 8.90 1.74 13.12
CA ALA A 37 7.66 1.45 12.41
C ALA A 37 7.95 1.18 10.91
N ALA A 38 8.72 2.05 10.25
CA ALA A 38 9.07 1.90 8.84
C ALA A 38 9.71 0.53 8.52
N ARG A 39 10.60 0.03 9.39
CA ARG A 39 11.24 -1.30 9.19
C ARG A 39 10.30 -2.49 9.33
N ARG A 40 9.08 -2.29 9.83
CA ARG A 40 8.04 -3.32 10.00
C ARG A 40 6.94 -3.26 8.95
N MET A 41 7.07 -2.34 8.01
CA MET A 41 6.09 -2.11 6.94
C MET A 41 6.77 -2.15 5.58
N GLU A 42 6.12 -2.75 4.60
CA GLU A 42 6.48 -2.60 3.19
C GLU A 42 5.91 -1.31 2.61
N LEU A 43 6.38 -0.92 1.43
CA LEU A 43 6.08 0.38 0.82
C LEU A 43 4.58 0.68 0.74
N PHE A 44 3.74 -0.29 0.35
CA PHE A 44 2.29 -0.08 0.26
C PHE A 44 1.67 0.36 1.59
N SER A 45 2.12 -0.21 2.71
CA SER A 45 1.69 0.20 4.05
C SER A 45 2.29 1.54 4.47
N GLN A 46 3.54 1.81 4.11
CA GLN A 46 4.18 3.11 4.39
C GLN A 46 3.48 4.24 3.65
N TYR A 47 3.09 4.03 2.39
CA TYR A 47 2.31 4.99 1.61
C TYR A 47 0.92 5.22 2.21
N ALA A 48 0.24 4.16 2.67
CA ALA A 48 -1.05 4.29 3.33
C ALA A 48 -0.97 5.15 4.60
N VAL A 49 0.03 4.93 5.44
CA VAL A 49 0.25 5.71 6.67
C VAL A 49 0.60 7.16 6.34
N ALA A 50 1.46 7.40 5.36
CA ALA A 50 1.84 8.75 4.96
C ALA A 50 0.65 9.55 4.42
N ALA A 51 -0.10 8.98 3.47
CA ALA A 51 -1.30 9.63 2.91
C ALA A 51 -2.39 9.84 3.96
N THR A 52 -2.55 8.91 4.91
CA THR A 52 -3.50 9.07 6.03
C THR A 52 -3.09 10.23 6.93
N LYS A 53 -1.80 10.40 7.23
CA LYS A 53 -1.32 11.54 8.02
C LYS A 53 -1.70 12.86 7.36
N GLU A 54 -1.40 12.99 6.07
CA GLU A 54 -1.75 14.18 5.30
C GLU A 54 -3.27 14.42 5.26
N ALA A 55 -4.07 13.35 5.08
CA ALA A 55 -5.53 13.46 5.06
C ALA A 55 -6.13 13.90 6.41
N ILE A 56 -5.62 13.40 7.53
CA ILE A 56 -6.03 13.80 8.88
C ILE A 56 -5.68 15.29 9.13
N GLU A 57 -4.48 15.71 8.73
CA GLU A 57 -4.01 17.08 8.86
C GLU A 57 -4.86 18.03 7.99
N ASP A 58 -5.12 17.69 6.74
CA ASP A 58 -5.93 18.47 5.79
C ASP A 58 -7.40 18.58 6.25
N ALA A 59 -7.95 17.51 6.84
CA ALA A 59 -9.30 17.51 7.41
C ALA A 59 -9.41 18.32 8.71
N GLY A 60 -8.30 18.74 9.31
CA GLY A 60 -8.29 19.39 10.62
C GLY A 60 -8.81 18.49 11.75
N LEU A 61 -8.72 17.16 11.60
CA LEU A 61 -9.23 16.18 12.56
C LEU A 61 -8.27 16.05 13.74
N ASP A 62 -8.75 16.43 14.93
CA ASP A 62 -7.99 16.34 16.18
C ASP A 62 -8.29 15.04 16.91
N LEU A 63 -7.46 14.04 16.71
CA LEU A 63 -7.64 12.69 17.26
C LEU A 63 -7.62 12.63 18.80
N GLU A 64 -7.11 13.67 19.48
CA GLU A 64 -7.14 13.73 20.95
C GLU A 64 -8.52 14.11 21.49
N LYS A 65 -9.36 14.75 20.65
CA LYS A 65 -10.72 15.16 20.99
C LYS A 65 -11.80 14.21 20.50
N GLU A 66 -11.45 13.31 19.59
CA GLU A 66 -12.40 12.43 18.93
C GLU A 66 -12.51 11.06 19.65
N ASP A 67 -13.67 10.46 19.57
CA ASP A 67 -13.83 9.06 19.97
C ASP A 67 -13.24 8.14 18.90
N THR A 68 -11.99 7.72 19.09
CA THR A 68 -11.29 6.85 18.13
C THR A 68 -11.95 5.49 17.94
N THR A 69 -12.88 5.07 18.82
CA THR A 69 -13.67 3.83 18.65
C THR A 69 -14.74 3.99 17.57
N ARG A 70 -15.05 5.24 17.20
CA ARG A 70 -15.99 5.59 16.14
C ARG A 70 -15.29 6.01 14.84
N ILE A 71 -13.94 6.00 14.82
CA ILE A 71 -13.15 6.28 13.63
C ILE A 71 -12.64 4.95 13.05
N GLY A 72 -13.13 4.62 11.86
CA GLY A 72 -12.77 3.39 11.16
C GLY A 72 -11.78 3.61 10.01
N VAL A 73 -11.29 2.51 9.45
CA VAL A 73 -10.35 2.48 8.33
C VAL A 73 -10.84 1.52 7.25
N SER A 74 -10.96 2.01 6.03
CA SER A 74 -11.23 1.22 4.83
C SER A 74 -10.18 1.56 3.78
N VAL A 75 -8.97 1.02 3.94
CA VAL A 75 -7.85 1.23 3.01
C VAL A 75 -7.49 -0.09 2.37
N GLY A 76 -7.87 -0.23 1.11
CA GLY A 76 -7.67 -1.44 0.34
C GLY A 76 -6.28 -1.51 -0.30
N CYS A 77 -5.79 -2.73 -0.47
CA CYS A 77 -4.58 -3.04 -1.24
C CYS A 77 -4.84 -4.34 -2.02
N GLY A 78 -4.56 -4.33 -3.32
CA GLY A 78 -4.92 -5.43 -4.22
C GLY A 78 -4.08 -6.67 -3.99
N VAL A 79 -2.78 -6.54 -3.87
CA VAL A 79 -1.84 -7.69 -3.82
C VAL A 79 -0.91 -7.71 -2.59
N GLY A 80 -0.86 -6.66 -1.81
CA GLY A 80 0.12 -6.53 -0.72
C GLY A 80 1.54 -6.34 -1.24
N SER A 81 2.56 -6.92 -0.59
CA SER A 81 3.95 -6.78 -1.02
C SER A 81 4.42 -7.99 -1.83
N LEU A 82 4.44 -7.86 -3.15
CA LEU A 82 5.10 -8.84 -4.03
C LEU A 82 6.61 -8.84 -3.82
N GLN A 83 7.24 -7.69 -3.51
CA GLN A 83 8.66 -7.58 -3.17
C GLN A 83 9.02 -8.45 -1.95
N MET A 84 8.14 -8.49 -0.93
CA MET A 84 8.36 -9.34 0.24
C MET A 84 8.24 -10.82 -0.13
N ILE A 85 7.30 -11.18 -1.00
CA ILE A 85 7.16 -12.55 -1.52
C ILE A 85 8.43 -12.95 -2.28
N GLU A 86 8.89 -12.14 -3.23
CA GLU A 86 10.11 -12.38 -4.00
C GLU A 86 11.34 -12.55 -3.09
N THR A 87 11.54 -11.63 -2.16
CA THR A 87 12.67 -11.65 -1.23
C THR A 87 12.62 -12.89 -0.32
N THR A 88 11.42 -13.24 0.16
CA THR A 88 11.21 -14.40 1.04
C THR A 88 11.47 -15.69 0.28
N THR A 89 10.96 -15.83 -0.94
CA THR A 89 11.17 -16.99 -1.79
C THR A 89 12.66 -17.19 -2.12
N ARG A 90 13.36 -16.12 -2.52
CA ARG A 90 14.80 -16.15 -2.75
C ARG A 90 15.61 -16.51 -1.50
N THR A 91 15.15 -16.07 -0.32
CA THR A 91 15.78 -16.40 0.95
C THR A 91 15.57 -17.88 1.29
N LEU A 92 14.34 -18.36 1.13
CA LEU A 92 13.98 -19.75 1.35
C LEU A 92 14.82 -20.69 0.48
N ASP A 93 14.94 -20.37 -0.80
CA ASP A 93 15.68 -21.14 -1.80
C ASP A 93 17.19 -21.21 -1.49
N LYS A 94 17.79 -20.05 -1.20
CA LYS A 94 19.24 -19.96 -1.01
C LYS A 94 19.72 -20.29 0.40
N LYS A 95 18.90 -20.09 1.43
CA LYS A 95 19.33 -20.10 2.85
C LYS A 95 18.47 -21.00 3.74
N GLY A 96 17.37 -21.56 3.21
CA GLY A 96 16.43 -22.41 3.92
C GLY A 96 15.44 -21.68 4.83
N PRO A 97 14.47 -22.43 5.40
CA PRO A 97 13.31 -21.84 6.10
C PRO A 97 13.66 -21.07 7.37
N ASN A 98 14.75 -21.44 8.06
CA ASN A 98 15.16 -20.79 9.31
C ASN A 98 15.75 -19.38 9.11
N ARG A 99 15.87 -18.90 7.86
CA ARG A 99 16.36 -17.57 7.50
C ARG A 99 15.28 -16.65 6.98
N VAL A 100 14.05 -17.11 6.89
CA VAL A 100 12.89 -16.27 6.55
C VAL A 100 12.68 -15.26 7.67
N LYS A 101 12.38 -14.02 7.31
CA LYS A 101 12.13 -12.95 8.29
C LYS A 101 10.90 -13.28 9.16
N PRO A 102 10.94 -13.11 10.48
CA PRO A 102 9.79 -13.38 11.35
C PRO A 102 8.54 -12.55 10.99
N LEU A 103 8.73 -11.35 10.45
CA LEU A 103 7.64 -10.46 10.04
C LEU A 103 7.30 -10.58 8.55
N ALA A 104 7.79 -11.59 7.83
CA ALA A 104 7.51 -11.72 6.39
C ALA A 104 6.01 -11.74 6.10
N VAL A 105 5.22 -12.54 6.83
CA VAL A 105 3.77 -12.64 6.61
C VAL A 105 3.06 -11.32 6.90
N PRO A 106 3.17 -10.70 8.10
CA PRO A 106 2.49 -9.42 8.35
C PRO A 106 2.99 -8.26 7.46
N MET A 107 4.19 -8.33 6.91
CA MET A 107 4.67 -7.33 5.94
C MET A 107 4.13 -7.58 4.52
N MET A 108 3.72 -8.79 4.20
CA MET A 108 3.31 -9.21 2.86
C MET A 108 1.81 -9.02 2.61
N ILE A 109 0.96 -9.30 3.62
CA ILE A 109 -0.49 -9.39 3.43
C ILE A 109 -1.17 -8.03 3.26
N SER A 110 -2.10 -7.95 2.32
CA SER A 110 -2.72 -6.69 1.85
C SER A 110 -3.51 -5.95 2.93
N ASN A 111 -4.15 -6.67 3.88
CA ASN A 111 -4.93 -6.04 4.96
C ASN A 111 -4.07 -5.22 5.94
N MET A 112 -2.75 -5.36 5.88
CA MET A 112 -1.86 -4.58 6.74
C MET A 112 -1.72 -3.12 6.32
N ALA A 113 -2.23 -2.73 5.16
CA ALA A 113 -2.42 -1.31 4.85
C ALA A 113 -3.38 -0.68 5.87
N ALA A 114 -4.61 -1.19 5.97
CA ALA A 114 -5.60 -0.73 6.94
C ALA A 114 -5.15 -0.96 8.39
N GLY A 115 -4.57 -2.12 8.69
CA GLY A 115 -4.08 -2.46 10.02
C GLY A 115 -2.98 -1.52 10.51
N ASN A 116 -2.00 -1.19 9.67
CA ASN A 116 -0.92 -0.27 10.04
C ASN A 116 -1.42 1.18 10.19
N VAL A 117 -2.39 1.62 9.39
CA VAL A 117 -3.07 2.91 9.58
C VAL A 117 -3.76 2.95 10.94
N SER A 118 -4.57 1.93 11.26
CA SER A 118 -5.24 1.84 12.56
C SER A 118 -4.25 1.91 13.73
N ILE A 119 -3.14 1.18 13.66
CA ILE A 119 -2.10 1.16 14.69
C ILE A 119 -1.38 2.52 14.79
N ALA A 120 -1.03 3.13 13.65
CA ALA A 120 -0.25 4.36 13.62
C ALA A 120 -0.99 5.55 14.24
N PHE A 121 -2.31 5.62 14.05
CA PHE A 121 -3.15 6.72 14.50
C PHE A 121 -4.07 6.37 15.68
N GLY A 122 -3.97 5.17 16.22
CA GLY A 122 -4.79 4.71 17.36
C GLY A 122 -6.28 4.62 17.04
N LEU A 123 -6.65 4.38 15.76
CA LEU A 123 -8.04 4.26 15.32
C LEU A 123 -8.57 2.87 15.70
N ARG A 124 -9.66 2.84 16.47
CA ARG A 124 -10.18 1.61 17.08
C ARG A 124 -11.56 1.20 16.56
N GLY A 125 -12.09 1.94 15.59
CA GLY A 125 -13.31 1.56 14.87
C GLY A 125 -13.07 0.41 13.89
N LYS A 126 -14.05 0.18 13.02
CA LYS A 126 -13.99 -0.86 11.97
C LYS A 126 -12.73 -0.68 11.11
N SER A 127 -11.95 -1.76 10.94
CA SER A 127 -10.78 -1.78 10.07
C SER A 127 -10.90 -2.90 9.05
N ILE A 128 -11.01 -2.52 7.78
CA ILE A 128 -11.24 -3.46 6.67
C ILE A 128 -10.29 -3.20 5.50
N ASN A 129 -9.99 -4.27 4.78
CA ASN A 129 -9.33 -4.27 3.50
C ASN A 129 -10.27 -4.86 2.45
N VAL A 130 -10.73 -4.05 1.55
CA VAL A 130 -11.49 -4.50 0.37
C VAL A 130 -10.49 -4.83 -0.73
N VAL A 131 -10.72 -5.91 -1.48
CA VAL A 131 -9.86 -6.31 -2.60
C VAL A 131 -10.73 -6.55 -3.82
N THR A 132 -10.66 -5.67 -4.79
CA THR A 132 -11.37 -5.74 -6.07
C THR A 132 -10.47 -5.30 -7.23
N ALA A 133 -9.22 -5.75 -7.20
CA ALA A 133 -8.19 -5.44 -8.19
C ALA A 133 -8.09 -3.90 -8.42
N CYS A 134 -8.18 -3.43 -9.66
CA CYS A 134 -8.08 -2.01 -10.00
C CYS A 134 -9.17 -1.13 -9.36
N ALA A 135 -10.30 -1.70 -8.95
CA ALA A 135 -11.42 -0.99 -8.32
C ALA A 135 -11.31 -0.92 -6.78
N THR A 136 -10.25 -1.50 -6.19
CA THR A 136 -10.05 -1.59 -4.73
C THR A 136 -10.21 -0.25 -4.01
N GLY A 137 -9.56 0.80 -4.50
CA GLY A 137 -9.64 2.13 -3.87
C GLY A 137 -11.05 2.71 -3.93
N THR A 138 -11.73 2.61 -5.08
CA THR A 138 -13.10 3.09 -5.25
C THR A 138 -14.07 2.33 -4.36
N GLN A 139 -13.95 1.01 -4.30
CA GLN A 139 -14.84 0.21 -3.44
C GLN A 139 -14.57 0.47 -1.96
N SER A 140 -13.32 0.66 -1.55
CA SER A 140 -13.00 1.04 -0.16
C SER A 140 -13.68 2.33 0.26
N ILE A 141 -13.78 3.33 -0.62
CA ILE A 141 -14.52 4.58 -0.38
C ILE A 141 -16.03 4.28 -0.25
N GLY A 142 -16.59 3.44 -1.11
CA GLY A 142 -17.98 3.03 -1.05
C GLY A 142 -18.35 2.31 0.25
N GLU A 143 -17.50 1.40 0.73
CA GLU A 143 -17.68 0.71 2.01
C GLU A 143 -17.57 1.66 3.21
N ALA A 144 -16.65 2.63 3.15
CA ALA A 144 -16.53 3.67 4.16
C ALA A 144 -17.79 4.54 4.23
N TYR A 145 -18.28 5.00 3.09
CA TYR A 145 -19.55 5.74 3.00
C TYR A 145 -20.70 4.95 3.63
N ARG A 146 -20.82 3.66 3.28
CA ARG A 146 -21.86 2.80 3.81
C ARG A 146 -21.73 2.60 5.32
N SER A 147 -20.53 2.43 5.84
CA SER A 147 -20.31 2.29 7.29
C SER A 147 -20.77 3.52 8.07
N ILE A 148 -20.57 4.73 7.54
CA ILE A 148 -21.10 5.96 8.14
C ILE A 148 -22.63 6.02 7.99
N GLN A 149 -23.16 5.70 6.81
CA GLN A 149 -24.60 5.76 6.54
C GLN A 149 -25.44 4.87 7.49
N VAL A 150 -24.90 3.69 7.86
CA VAL A 150 -25.60 2.75 8.76
C VAL A 150 -25.22 2.95 10.24
N GLY A 151 -24.41 3.96 10.56
CA GLY A 151 -24.04 4.31 11.94
C GLY A 151 -22.98 3.40 12.57
N GLU A 152 -22.23 2.63 11.79
CA GLU A 152 -21.11 1.82 12.31
C GLU A 152 -19.88 2.67 12.66
N ALA A 153 -19.71 3.81 11.99
CA ALA A 153 -18.64 4.77 12.23
C ALA A 153 -19.14 6.19 12.06
N ASP A 154 -18.50 7.15 12.72
CA ASP A 154 -18.75 8.57 12.53
C ASP A 154 -17.77 9.18 11.53
N VAL A 155 -16.53 8.65 11.49
CA VAL A 155 -15.47 9.03 10.55
C VAL A 155 -14.82 7.78 9.97
N MET A 156 -14.46 7.84 8.70
CA MET A 156 -13.74 6.77 8.02
C MET A 156 -12.53 7.31 7.24
N VAL A 157 -11.36 6.76 7.53
CA VAL A 157 -10.21 6.88 6.62
C VAL A 157 -10.43 5.89 5.48
N ALA A 158 -10.49 6.38 4.25
CA ALA A 158 -10.84 5.55 3.10
C ALA A 158 -9.92 5.79 1.90
N GLY A 159 -9.63 4.73 1.15
CA GLY A 159 -8.84 4.84 -0.06
C GLY A 159 -8.20 3.52 -0.49
N GLY A 160 -7.17 3.61 -1.30
CA GLY A 160 -6.39 2.47 -1.76
C GLY A 160 -4.90 2.78 -1.79
N THR A 161 -4.10 1.75 -1.66
CA THR A 161 -2.64 1.82 -1.76
C THR A 161 -2.09 0.63 -2.51
N GLU A 162 -0.99 0.83 -3.23
CA GLU A 162 -0.27 -0.26 -3.88
C GLU A 162 1.20 0.13 -4.10
N ALA A 163 2.10 -0.84 -4.12
CA ALA A 163 3.51 -0.65 -4.44
C ALA A 163 4.01 -1.84 -5.27
N ALA A 164 3.36 -2.10 -6.40
CA ALA A 164 3.54 -3.32 -7.19
C ALA A 164 4.60 -3.21 -8.31
N VAL A 165 5.47 -2.20 -8.29
CA VAL A 165 6.58 -2.13 -9.25
C VAL A 165 7.69 -3.08 -8.78
N SER A 166 7.58 -4.34 -9.18
CA SER A 166 8.52 -5.42 -8.86
C SER A 166 8.68 -6.37 -10.05
N GLU A 167 9.69 -7.22 -10.00
CA GLU A 167 9.98 -8.18 -11.07
C GLU A 167 8.77 -9.08 -11.38
N VAL A 168 8.18 -9.69 -10.34
CA VAL A 168 7.02 -10.59 -10.48
C VAL A 168 5.79 -9.83 -10.98
N ALA A 169 5.53 -8.63 -10.43
CA ALA A 169 4.35 -7.87 -10.83
C ALA A 169 4.44 -7.40 -12.28
N VAL A 170 5.55 -6.76 -12.66
CA VAL A 170 5.74 -6.26 -14.03
C VAL A 170 5.74 -7.42 -15.02
N GLY A 171 6.42 -8.54 -14.71
CA GLY A 171 6.40 -9.74 -15.54
C GLY A 171 5.00 -10.34 -15.69
N GLY A 172 4.25 -10.45 -14.60
CA GLY A 172 2.89 -10.98 -14.61
C GLY A 172 1.92 -10.11 -15.41
N PHE A 173 1.90 -8.80 -15.18
CA PHE A 173 1.04 -7.88 -15.92
C PHE A 173 1.44 -7.75 -17.40
N ALA A 174 2.74 -7.85 -17.73
CA ALA A 174 3.20 -7.89 -19.10
C ALA A 174 2.76 -9.18 -19.82
N ALA A 175 2.78 -10.33 -19.13
CA ALA A 175 2.28 -11.59 -19.67
C ALA A 175 0.77 -11.55 -19.97
N LEU A 176 0.00 -10.80 -19.18
CA LEU A 176 -1.43 -10.53 -19.44
C LEU A 176 -1.66 -9.54 -20.59
N THR A 177 -0.62 -8.98 -21.19
CA THR A 177 -0.72 -7.89 -22.18
C THR A 177 -1.42 -6.64 -21.62
N ALA A 178 -1.37 -6.44 -20.32
CA ALA A 178 -2.04 -5.34 -19.63
C ALA A 178 -1.17 -4.09 -19.50
N LEU A 179 0.13 -4.18 -19.83
CA LEU A 179 1.07 -3.06 -19.80
C LEU A 179 1.37 -2.56 -21.20
N SER A 180 1.60 -1.24 -21.33
CA SER A 180 2.13 -0.65 -22.55
C SER A 180 3.59 -1.09 -22.76
N GLY A 181 3.91 -1.47 -23.99
CA GLY A 181 5.30 -1.69 -24.43
C GLY A 181 5.95 -0.44 -25.02
N SER A 182 5.33 0.74 -24.89
CA SER A 182 5.91 2.01 -25.36
C SER A 182 7.03 2.45 -24.43
N ASP A 183 8.13 2.92 -25.04
CA ASP A 183 9.22 3.58 -24.32
C ASP A 183 9.06 5.12 -24.31
N ASP A 184 7.99 5.65 -24.93
CA ASP A 184 7.64 7.06 -24.90
C ASP A 184 6.73 7.33 -23.69
N PRO A 185 7.17 8.14 -22.72
CA PRO A 185 6.39 8.45 -21.52
C PRO A 185 5.25 9.45 -21.77
N LYS A 186 5.05 9.94 -23.02
CA LYS A 186 4.05 10.96 -23.39
C LYS A 186 2.72 10.35 -23.84
#